data_0929e4cce860f30a3ed0c564744b39a5
#
_entry.id   0929e4cce860f30a3ed0c564744b39a5
#
_cell.length_a   1.000
_cell.length_b   1.000
_cell.length_c   1.000
_cell.angle_alpha   90.00
_cell.angle_beta   90.00
_cell.angle_gamma   90.00
#
_symmetry.space_group_name_H-M   'P 1'
#
loop_
_entity.id
_entity.type
_entity.pdbx_description
1 polymer ?
#
loop_
_entity_poly.entity_id
_entity_poly.type
_entity_poly.pdbx_seq_one_letter_code
_entity_poly.pdbx_strand_id
1 'polypeptide(L)'
;MKVLIVNKFLHPNGGSETYIFEVGKQLQKMGHQVEYFGMEHEGRVVSNRLDCYTGNMDFHTGKLQKLRYPFQILYSTEAAKKIRKVLDDFRPDVVHVNNFNFQLTPSILYAIRKYEKQTGRTVRIVYTAHDSQLVCPNHLMQRPSGELCQECLGQKQWNCTKHKCIHNSRVKSLLGSVEAKIYQHNHAYRMFDTVICPSHFLEEVLKTNPDLDGKTVTMHNFLPEQELYPVKKEDYVLYFGRFSEEKGIKTLLKAC
;
A
#
# COMPACT_ATOMS: atom_id res chain seq x y z
N MET A 1 -11.30 17.08 11.84
CA MET A 1 -10.13 17.10 10.95
C MET A 1 -10.55 16.69 9.54
N LYS A 2 -9.75 17.05 8.53
CA LYS A 2 -9.89 16.61 7.15
C LYS A 2 -8.87 15.52 6.87
N VAL A 3 -9.31 14.34 6.47
CA VAL A 3 -8.46 13.17 6.22
C VAL A 3 -8.58 12.75 4.76
N LEU A 4 -7.47 12.74 4.04
CA LEU A 4 -7.39 12.20 2.68
C LEU A 4 -6.83 10.79 2.75
N ILE A 5 -7.65 9.78 2.45
CA ILE A 5 -7.22 8.39 2.37
C ILE A 5 -6.71 8.10 0.96
N VAL A 6 -5.48 7.61 0.87
CA VAL A 6 -4.83 7.29 -0.41
C VAL A 6 -4.62 5.78 -0.50
N ASN A 7 -5.18 5.17 -1.54
CA ASN A 7 -4.99 3.75 -1.87
C ASN A 7 -5.11 3.56 -3.39
N LYS A 8 -4.33 2.65 -3.95
CA LYS A 8 -4.37 2.41 -5.41
C LYS A 8 -5.75 1.99 -5.91
N PHE A 9 -6.44 1.10 -5.19
CA PHE A 9 -7.79 0.66 -5.53
C PHE A 9 -8.83 1.29 -4.62
N LEU A 10 -9.90 1.82 -5.20
CA LEU A 10 -11.02 2.45 -4.50
C LEU A 10 -12.32 1.65 -4.71
N HIS A 11 -12.20 0.36 -4.99
CA HIS A 11 -13.27 -0.62 -5.14
C HIS A 11 -12.94 -1.88 -4.34
N PRO A 12 -13.92 -2.72 -3.98
CA PRO A 12 -13.67 -3.97 -3.27
C PRO A 12 -12.73 -4.89 -4.07
N ASN A 13 -11.55 -5.18 -3.51
CA ASN A 13 -10.53 -6.02 -4.15
C ASN A 13 -9.83 -6.97 -3.15
N GLY A 14 -9.72 -6.57 -1.89
CA GLY A 14 -9.07 -7.36 -0.85
C GLY A 14 -9.16 -6.73 0.54
N GLY A 15 -8.33 -7.24 1.47
CA GLY A 15 -8.36 -6.80 2.86
C GLY A 15 -7.95 -5.34 3.08
N SER A 16 -7.01 -4.83 2.27
CA SER A 16 -6.60 -3.43 2.35
C SER A 16 -7.72 -2.46 1.97
N GLU A 17 -8.53 -2.83 0.97
CA GLU A 17 -9.68 -2.02 0.55
C GLU A 17 -10.79 -2.06 1.61
N THR A 18 -11.08 -3.22 2.17
CA THR A 18 -12.01 -3.35 3.33
C THR A 18 -11.55 -2.46 4.48
N TYR A 19 -10.24 -2.49 4.81
CA TYR A 19 -9.67 -1.67 5.87
C TYR A 19 -9.89 -0.17 5.62
N ILE A 20 -9.55 0.35 4.44
CA ILE A 20 -9.67 1.80 4.18
C ILE A 20 -11.12 2.27 4.16
N PHE A 21 -12.06 1.44 3.70
CA PHE A 21 -13.48 1.79 3.70
C PHE A 21 -14.03 1.85 5.13
N GLU A 22 -13.68 0.88 5.97
CA GLU A 22 -14.13 0.88 7.37
C GLU A 22 -13.45 2.00 8.18
N VAL A 23 -12.15 2.25 8.00
CA VAL A 23 -11.46 3.39 8.62
C VAL A 23 -12.16 4.71 8.25
N GLY A 24 -12.42 4.92 6.96
CA GLY A 24 -13.07 6.14 6.51
C GLY A 24 -14.48 6.32 7.07
N LYS A 25 -15.26 5.24 7.10
CA LYS A 25 -16.60 5.22 7.70
C LYS A 25 -16.56 5.54 9.20
N GLN A 26 -15.63 4.97 9.96
CA GLN A 26 -15.50 5.27 11.39
C GLN A 26 -15.04 6.71 11.61
N LEU A 27 -14.07 7.21 10.83
CA LEU A 27 -13.65 8.62 10.90
C LEU A 27 -14.82 9.58 10.61
N GLN A 28 -15.68 9.27 9.64
CA GLN A 28 -16.88 10.07 9.35
C GLN A 28 -17.88 10.03 10.50
N LYS A 29 -18.11 8.85 11.13
CA LYS A 29 -18.96 8.73 12.34
C LYS A 29 -18.41 9.57 13.50
N MET A 30 -17.10 9.74 13.61
CA MET A 30 -16.43 10.59 14.59
C MET A 30 -16.47 12.09 14.22
N GLY A 31 -17.16 12.48 13.15
CA GLY A 31 -17.31 13.88 12.72
C GLY A 31 -16.14 14.42 11.89
N HIS A 32 -15.25 13.56 11.34
CA HIS A 32 -14.20 13.98 10.44
C HIS A 32 -14.68 14.02 8.99
N GLN A 33 -14.11 14.93 8.18
CA GLN A 33 -14.32 14.94 6.74
C GLN A 33 -13.31 13.99 6.10
N VAL A 34 -13.79 13.07 5.25
CA VAL A 34 -12.96 12.07 4.60
C VAL A 34 -13.16 12.11 3.11
N GLU A 35 -12.06 12.20 2.36
CA GLU A 35 -12.02 12.04 0.91
C GLU A 35 -10.99 10.98 0.53
N TYR A 36 -11.07 10.49 -0.72
CA TYR A 36 -10.23 9.40 -1.20
C TYR A 36 -9.50 9.78 -2.48
N PHE A 37 -8.26 9.26 -2.62
CA PHE A 37 -7.47 9.40 -3.84
C PHE A 37 -6.85 8.07 -4.24
N GLY A 38 -6.96 7.72 -5.50
CA GLY A 38 -6.44 6.47 -6.06
C GLY A 38 -6.58 6.41 -7.58
N MET A 39 -6.70 5.21 -8.12
CA MET A 39 -6.95 4.98 -9.54
C MET A 39 -8.45 5.01 -9.86
N GLU A 40 -8.77 5.43 -11.10
CA GLU A 40 -10.12 5.34 -11.65
C GLU A 40 -10.50 3.89 -11.91
N HIS A 41 -11.74 3.54 -11.56
CA HIS A 41 -12.30 2.22 -11.81
C HIS A 41 -13.84 2.29 -11.80
N GLU A 42 -14.51 1.56 -12.72
CA GLU A 42 -15.99 1.53 -12.83
C GLU A 42 -16.68 1.07 -11.54
N GLY A 43 -16.04 0.16 -10.77
CA GLY A 43 -16.54 -0.34 -9.49
C GLY A 43 -16.16 0.50 -8.28
N ARG A 44 -15.69 1.73 -8.45
CA ARG A 44 -15.30 2.64 -7.36
C ARG A 44 -16.47 2.93 -6.43
N VAL A 45 -16.26 2.76 -5.12
CA VAL A 45 -17.30 2.93 -4.09
C VAL A 45 -17.08 4.14 -3.18
N VAL A 46 -15.91 4.79 -3.27
CA VAL A 46 -15.55 5.99 -2.48
C VAL A 46 -14.91 7.04 -3.39
N SER A 47 -15.00 8.32 -3.01
CA SER A 47 -14.67 9.41 -3.92
C SER A 47 -14.00 10.60 -3.23
N ASN A 48 -13.49 11.53 -4.05
CA ASN A 48 -13.25 12.91 -3.68
C ASN A 48 -14.17 13.83 -4.50
N ARG A 49 -14.45 15.01 -3.98
CA ARG A 49 -15.42 15.95 -4.55
C ARG A 49 -15.01 16.54 -5.92
N LEU A 50 -13.73 16.42 -6.30
CA LEU A 50 -13.23 16.85 -7.62
C LEU A 50 -13.37 15.78 -8.68
N ASP A 51 -13.78 14.56 -8.31
CA ASP A 51 -13.76 13.37 -9.18
C ASP A 51 -12.41 13.18 -9.89
N CYS A 52 -11.32 13.39 -9.15
CA CYS A 52 -9.95 13.44 -9.67
C CYS A 52 -9.15 12.19 -9.24
N TYR A 53 -8.90 11.28 -10.19
CA TYR A 53 -8.21 10.00 -9.98
C TYR A 53 -7.16 9.79 -11.07
N THR A 54 -6.15 8.93 -10.80
CA THR A 54 -5.20 8.53 -11.84
C THR A 54 -5.85 7.55 -12.82
N GLY A 55 -5.36 7.51 -14.06
CA GLY A 55 -5.78 6.51 -15.01
C GLY A 55 -5.51 5.09 -14.49
N ASN A 56 -6.35 4.14 -14.88
CA ASN A 56 -6.09 2.74 -14.62
C ASN A 56 -4.85 2.30 -15.42
N MET A 57 -3.79 1.88 -14.73
CA MET A 57 -2.60 1.32 -15.38
C MET A 57 -2.89 -0.14 -15.75
N ASP A 58 -3.62 -0.33 -16.85
CA ASP A 58 -3.84 -1.66 -17.40
C ASP A 58 -2.56 -2.14 -18.11
N PHE A 59 -1.86 -3.11 -17.51
CA PHE A 59 -0.64 -3.72 -18.06
C PHE A 59 -0.89 -4.52 -19.35
N HIS A 60 -2.12 -4.59 -19.84
CA HIS A 60 -2.53 -5.35 -21.02
C HIS A 60 -2.59 -4.53 -22.32
N THR A 61 -2.45 -3.21 -22.27
CA THR A 61 -2.56 -2.34 -23.44
C THR A 61 -1.22 -2.08 -24.14
N GLY A 62 -1.21 -2.19 -25.45
CA GLY A 62 -0.28 -1.70 -26.50
C GLY A 62 1.24 -1.79 -26.31
N LYS A 63 1.98 -2.25 -27.34
CA LYS A 63 3.45 -2.43 -27.34
C LYS A 63 4.24 -1.12 -27.04
N LEU A 64 3.78 0.04 -27.47
CA LEU A 64 4.44 1.33 -27.29
C LEU A 64 4.31 1.88 -25.87
N GLN A 65 3.22 1.58 -25.17
CA GLN A 65 3.04 1.97 -23.76
C GLN A 65 3.98 1.18 -22.83
N LYS A 66 4.31 -0.06 -23.17
CA LYS A 66 5.23 -0.92 -22.39
C LYS A 66 6.62 -0.31 -22.21
N LEU A 67 7.09 0.53 -23.14
CA LEU A 67 8.38 1.23 -23.00
C LEU A 67 8.36 2.36 -21.96
N ARG A 68 7.20 2.92 -21.65
CA ARG A 68 7.04 4.00 -20.64
C ARG A 68 6.83 3.45 -19.22
N TYR A 69 6.37 2.20 -19.07
CA TYR A 69 6.09 1.59 -17.77
C TYR A 69 7.25 1.63 -16.77
N PRO A 70 8.51 1.30 -17.14
CA PRO A 70 9.60 1.36 -16.18
C PRO A 70 9.76 2.74 -15.53
N PHE A 71 9.59 3.82 -16.32
CA PHE A 71 9.68 5.19 -15.82
C PHE A 71 8.47 5.58 -14.97
N GLN A 72 7.26 5.13 -15.34
CA GLN A 72 6.04 5.39 -14.59
C GLN A 72 6.03 4.66 -13.24
N ILE A 73 6.57 3.43 -13.17
CA ILE A 73 6.75 2.68 -11.92
C ILE A 73 7.74 3.38 -10.99
N LEU A 74 8.77 4.03 -11.54
CA LEU A 74 9.74 4.78 -10.76
C LEU A 74 9.18 6.13 -10.29
N TYR A 75 8.40 6.83 -11.10
CA TYR A 75 7.83 8.11 -10.74
C TYR A 75 6.57 8.43 -11.56
N SER A 76 5.41 8.49 -10.91
CA SER A 76 4.15 8.84 -11.55
C SER A 76 3.92 10.36 -11.53
N THR A 77 4.26 11.03 -12.63
CA THR A 77 3.98 12.48 -12.79
C THR A 77 2.48 12.77 -12.77
N GLU A 78 1.66 11.84 -13.26
CA GLU A 78 0.21 11.94 -13.24
C GLU A 78 -0.31 11.93 -11.80
N ALA A 79 0.10 10.93 -10.99
CA ALA A 79 -0.32 10.83 -9.59
C ALA A 79 0.09 12.08 -8.80
N ALA A 80 1.32 12.57 -8.98
CA ALA A 80 1.80 13.79 -8.34
C ALA A 80 0.97 15.03 -8.70
N LYS A 81 0.61 15.18 -9.99
CA LYS A 81 -0.22 16.31 -10.44
C LYS A 81 -1.66 16.22 -9.95
N LYS A 82 -2.25 15.03 -9.99
CA LYS A 82 -3.65 14.82 -9.62
C LYS A 82 -3.86 14.89 -8.12
N ILE A 83 -3.00 14.27 -7.31
CA ILE A 83 -3.08 14.43 -5.86
C ILE A 83 -2.89 15.90 -5.45
N ARG A 84 -2.02 16.63 -6.13
CA ARG A 84 -1.84 18.06 -5.86
C ARG A 84 -3.14 18.84 -6.02
N LYS A 85 -3.95 18.58 -7.05
CA LYS A 85 -5.26 19.23 -7.23
C LYS A 85 -6.20 18.91 -6.05
N VAL A 86 -6.22 17.67 -5.60
CA VAL A 86 -7.04 17.26 -4.43
C VAL A 86 -6.54 17.94 -3.15
N LEU A 87 -5.23 18.05 -2.95
CA LEU A 87 -4.65 18.75 -1.80
C LEU A 87 -5.01 20.25 -1.80
N ASP A 88 -4.93 20.91 -2.95
CA ASP A 88 -5.25 22.35 -3.07
C ASP A 88 -6.74 22.63 -2.77
N ASP A 89 -7.63 21.73 -3.16
CA ASP A 89 -9.06 21.85 -2.97
C ASP A 89 -9.50 21.40 -1.57
N PHE A 90 -9.22 20.15 -1.18
CA PHE A 90 -9.67 19.58 0.08
C PHE A 90 -8.93 20.13 1.30
N ARG A 91 -7.63 20.46 1.16
CA ARG A 91 -6.75 20.98 2.21
C ARG A 91 -6.73 20.07 3.44
N PRO A 92 -6.30 18.80 3.32
CA PRO A 92 -6.32 17.84 4.41
C PRO A 92 -5.37 18.22 5.55
N ASP A 93 -5.73 17.84 6.78
CA ASP A 93 -4.86 17.87 7.94
C ASP A 93 -3.99 16.61 8.01
N VAL A 94 -4.54 15.49 7.53
CA VAL A 94 -3.89 14.18 7.49
C VAL A 94 -4.04 13.56 6.10
N VAL A 95 -2.97 13.00 5.56
CA VAL A 95 -3.00 12.09 4.41
C VAL A 95 -2.67 10.69 4.91
N HIS A 96 -3.66 9.79 4.85
CA HIS A 96 -3.51 8.41 5.26
C HIS A 96 -3.22 7.54 4.03
N VAL A 97 -1.95 7.19 3.86
CA VAL A 97 -1.45 6.42 2.72
C VAL A 97 -1.54 4.92 3.04
N ASN A 98 -2.00 4.14 2.07
CA ASN A 98 -2.09 2.69 2.13
C ASN A 98 -1.30 2.07 0.97
N ASN A 99 -1.88 1.17 0.16
CA ASN A 99 -1.20 0.62 -1.00
C ASN A 99 -1.04 1.68 -2.10
N PHE A 100 0.17 2.12 -2.39
CA PHE A 100 0.46 3.18 -3.36
C PHE A 100 1.53 2.82 -4.39
N ASN A 101 2.29 1.78 -4.15
CA ASN A 101 3.45 1.43 -4.97
C ASN A 101 3.03 0.97 -6.38
N PHE A 102 3.96 1.13 -7.33
CA PHE A 102 3.87 0.88 -8.77
C PHE A 102 2.90 1.79 -9.53
N GLN A 103 1.73 2.11 -9.01
CA GLN A 103 0.73 2.91 -9.70
C GLN A 103 0.76 4.40 -9.29
N LEU A 104 0.62 4.67 -7.99
CA LEU A 104 0.69 6.03 -7.47
C LEU A 104 2.14 6.46 -7.20
N THR A 105 2.99 5.52 -6.82
CA THR A 105 4.43 5.68 -6.51
C THR A 105 4.70 6.67 -5.36
N PRO A 106 5.89 6.71 -4.79
CA PRO A 106 6.28 7.76 -3.84
C PRO A 106 6.22 9.19 -4.38
N SER A 107 5.93 9.38 -5.68
CA SER A 107 5.70 10.72 -6.24
C SER A 107 4.61 11.51 -5.51
N ILE A 108 3.63 10.81 -4.93
CA ILE A 108 2.57 11.43 -4.11
C ILE A 108 3.14 12.03 -2.82
N LEU A 109 4.12 11.39 -2.18
CA LEU A 109 4.75 11.89 -0.97
C LEU A 109 5.50 13.19 -1.24
N TYR A 110 6.27 13.23 -2.33
CA TYR A 110 6.94 14.46 -2.77
C TYR A 110 5.94 15.58 -3.09
N ALA A 111 4.80 15.24 -3.70
CA ALA A 111 3.75 16.20 -3.98
C ALA A 111 3.14 16.81 -2.71
N ILE A 112 2.92 15.98 -1.66
CA ILE A 112 2.41 16.42 -0.36
C ILE A 112 3.43 17.34 0.32
N ARG A 113 4.71 16.95 0.41
CA ARG A 113 5.75 17.80 1.03
C ARG A 113 5.98 19.10 0.25
N LYS A 114 5.86 19.07 -1.08
CA LYS A 114 5.88 20.28 -1.91
C LYS A 114 4.68 21.18 -1.63
N TYR A 115 3.48 20.61 -1.46
CA TYR A 115 2.28 21.34 -1.09
C TYR A 115 2.46 22.06 0.26
N GLU A 116 2.95 21.38 1.29
CA GLU A 116 3.25 21.97 2.60
C GLU A 116 4.18 23.18 2.46
N LYS A 117 5.31 22.99 1.76
CA LYS A 117 6.32 24.04 1.57
C LYS A 117 5.76 25.28 0.85
N GLN A 118 4.85 25.08 -0.10
CA GLN A 118 4.27 26.16 -0.91
C GLN A 118 3.12 26.89 -0.21
N THR A 119 2.39 26.21 0.65
CA THR A 119 1.19 26.78 1.30
C THR A 119 1.41 27.18 2.75
N GLY A 120 2.52 26.77 3.37
CA GLY A 120 2.78 26.94 4.80
C GLY A 120 1.91 26.04 5.70
N ARG A 121 1.10 25.15 5.12
CA ARG A 121 0.25 24.22 5.89
C ARG A 121 1.04 22.99 6.29
N THR A 122 0.81 22.49 7.50
CA THR A 122 1.34 21.20 7.94
C THR A 122 0.33 20.10 7.59
N VAL A 123 0.80 19.00 6.99
CA VAL A 123 0.01 17.81 6.67
C VAL A 123 0.69 16.58 7.27
N ARG A 124 0.03 15.88 8.17
CA ARG A 124 0.55 14.62 8.72
C ARG A 124 0.40 13.51 7.68
N ILE A 125 1.48 12.80 7.38
CA ILE A 125 1.46 11.64 6.49
C ILE A 125 1.53 10.37 7.35
N VAL A 126 0.41 9.67 7.45
CA VAL A 126 0.30 8.37 8.12
C VAL A 126 0.31 7.28 7.05
N TYR A 127 1.10 6.24 7.25
CA TYR A 127 1.11 5.07 6.36
C TYR A 127 0.65 3.83 7.13
N THR A 128 -0.29 3.06 6.57
CA THR A 128 -0.60 1.72 7.08
C THR A 128 0.04 0.67 6.17
N ALA A 129 0.89 -0.15 6.75
CA ALA A 129 1.58 -1.23 6.06
C ALA A 129 0.65 -2.44 5.93
N HIS A 130 0.28 -2.79 4.71
CA HIS A 130 -0.51 -4.00 4.41
C HIS A 130 0.36 -5.19 4.00
N ASP A 131 1.63 -4.93 3.74
CA ASP A 131 2.65 -5.90 3.35
C ASP A 131 4.06 -5.38 3.68
N SER A 132 5.09 -6.12 3.28
CA SER A 132 6.50 -5.78 3.53
C SER A 132 7.16 -4.94 2.43
N GLN A 133 6.40 -4.25 1.58
CA GLN A 133 6.92 -3.59 0.38
C GLN A 133 8.02 -2.55 0.66
N LEU A 134 7.98 -1.83 1.79
CA LEU A 134 9.00 -0.83 2.13
C LEU A 134 10.39 -1.43 2.40
N VAL A 135 10.49 -2.75 2.51
CA VAL A 135 11.77 -3.47 2.77
C VAL A 135 12.01 -4.65 1.82
N CYS A 136 10.96 -5.16 1.16
CA CYS A 136 11.03 -6.30 0.27
C CYS A 136 10.38 -5.99 -1.09
N PRO A 137 11.13 -5.91 -2.21
CA PRO A 137 10.57 -5.52 -3.52
C PRO A 137 9.47 -6.44 -4.07
N ASN A 138 9.37 -7.70 -3.62
CA ASN A 138 8.29 -8.60 -4.00
C ASN A 138 7.11 -8.60 -3.02
N HIS A 139 7.17 -7.84 -1.94
CA HIS A 139 6.17 -7.65 -0.87
C HIS A 139 5.90 -8.86 0.03
N LEU A 140 6.23 -10.07 -0.42
CA LEU A 140 5.79 -11.31 0.21
C LEU A 140 6.79 -11.87 1.22
N MET A 141 8.04 -11.39 1.21
CA MET A 141 9.15 -12.00 1.95
C MET A 141 9.27 -13.51 1.67
N GLN A 142 9.07 -13.87 0.41
CA GLN A 142 9.04 -15.25 -0.05
C GLN A 142 9.77 -15.37 -1.38
N ARG A 143 10.53 -16.45 -1.56
CA ARG A 143 11.16 -16.80 -2.83
C ARG A 143 10.15 -17.43 -3.79
N PRO A 144 10.44 -17.50 -5.10
CA PRO A 144 9.58 -18.19 -6.05
C PRO A 144 9.35 -19.68 -5.71
N SER A 145 10.23 -20.28 -4.91
CA SER A 145 10.08 -21.66 -4.38
C SER A 145 9.03 -21.80 -3.28
N GLY A 146 8.46 -20.69 -2.79
CA GLY A 146 7.57 -20.69 -1.62
C GLY A 146 8.30 -20.57 -0.28
N GLU A 147 9.63 -20.58 -0.28
CA GLU A 147 10.47 -20.47 0.92
C GLU A 147 10.46 -19.05 1.49
N LEU A 148 10.29 -18.92 2.81
CA LEU A 148 10.38 -17.62 3.50
C LEU A 148 11.78 -17.03 3.35
N CYS A 149 11.86 -15.71 3.13
CA CYS A 149 13.11 -15.03 2.84
C CYS A 149 13.16 -13.64 3.49
N GLN A 150 14.25 -13.35 4.16
CA GLN A 150 14.51 -12.05 4.79
C GLN A 150 15.78 -11.39 4.24
N GLU A 151 16.35 -11.87 3.14
CA GLU A 151 17.65 -11.41 2.62
C GLU A 151 17.67 -9.97 2.11
N CYS A 152 16.49 -9.37 1.84
CA CYS A 152 16.38 -7.97 1.42
C CYS A 152 16.37 -6.98 2.59
N LEU A 153 16.19 -7.45 3.82
CA LEU A 153 16.18 -6.60 5.02
C LEU A 153 17.53 -5.88 5.21
N GLY A 154 17.51 -4.75 5.91
CA GLY A 154 18.70 -3.92 6.09
C GLY A 154 19.23 -3.37 4.76
N GLN A 155 18.32 -3.04 3.84
CA GLN A 155 18.63 -2.35 2.58
C GLN A 155 19.42 -3.19 1.54
N LYS A 156 19.21 -4.51 1.53
CA LYS A 156 19.90 -5.46 0.60
C LYS A 156 19.04 -5.89 -0.59
N GLN A 157 18.27 -4.96 -1.18
CA GLN A 157 17.21 -5.24 -2.17
C GLN A 157 17.71 -5.92 -3.46
N TRP A 158 19.00 -5.91 -3.76
CA TRP A 158 19.58 -6.66 -4.90
C TRP A 158 19.38 -8.18 -4.79
N ASN A 159 19.15 -8.70 -3.60
CA ASN A 159 18.80 -10.12 -3.41
C ASN A 159 17.50 -10.50 -4.12
N CYS A 160 16.55 -9.56 -4.29
CA CYS A 160 15.35 -9.78 -5.08
C CYS A 160 15.68 -10.13 -6.54
N THR A 161 16.63 -9.41 -7.16
CA THR A 161 17.12 -9.72 -8.53
C THR A 161 17.85 -11.06 -8.58
N LYS A 162 18.71 -11.35 -7.60
CA LYS A 162 19.47 -12.60 -7.49
C LYS A 162 18.54 -13.81 -7.49
N HIS A 163 17.46 -13.75 -6.70
CA HIS A 163 16.51 -14.86 -6.53
C HIS A 163 15.30 -14.78 -7.48
N LYS A 164 15.25 -13.80 -8.42
CA LYS A 164 14.15 -13.63 -9.38
C LYS A 164 12.76 -13.56 -8.70
N CYS A 165 12.67 -12.88 -7.54
CA CYS A 165 11.51 -12.94 -6.65
C CYS A 165 10.19 -12.44 -7.28
N ILE A 166 10.25 -11.51 -8.26
CA ILE A 166 9.05 -10.96 -8.90
C ILE A 166 8.70 -11.79 -10.13
N HIS A 167 7.62 -12.56 -10.03
CA HIS A 167 7.10 -13.44 -11.10
C HIS A 167 8.14 -14.38 -11.72
N ASN A 168 9.11 -14.85 -10.94
CA ASN A 168 10.25 -15.68 -11.41
C ASN A 168 11.00 -15.05 -12.60
N SER A 169 10.98 -13.72 -12.72
CA SER A 169 11.58 -12.97 -13.82
C SER A 169 12.75 -12.11 -13.34
N ARG A 170 13.93 -12.32 -13.95
CA ARG A 170 15.12 -11.51 -13.64
C ARG A 170 14.91 -10.02 -13.96
N VAL A 171 14.26 -9.74 -15.11
CA VAL A 171 14.02 -8.36 -15.55
C VAL A 171 13.04 -7.63 -14.61
N LYS A 172 11.93 -8.26 -14.24
CA LYS A 172 10.97 -7.67 -13.29
C LYS A 172 11.58 -7.47 -11.91
N SER A 173 12.37 -8.45 -11.44
CA SER A 173 13.05 -8.36 -10.15
C SER A 173 14.16 -7.30 -10.15
N LEU A 174 14.86 -7.11 -11.27
CA LEU A 174 15.81 -6.02 -11.45
C LEU A 174 15.11 -4.65 -11.34
N LEU A 175 13.99 -4.49 -12.04
CA LEU A 175 13.19 -3.25 -11.98
C LEU A 175 12.73 -2.96 -10.54
N GLY A 176 12.20 -3.94 -9.82
CA GLY A 176 11.81 -3.78 -8.42
C GLY A 176 12.98 -3.49 -7.48
N SER A 177 14.16 -4.10 -7.72
CA SER A 177 15.37 -3.79 -6.95
C SER A 177 15.87 -2.37 -7.22
N VAL A 178 15.83 -1.91 -8.47
CA VAL A 178 16.21 -0.54 -8.86
C VAL A 178 15.27 0.48 -8.25
N GLU A 179 13.95 0.25 -8.34
CA GLU A 179 12.93 1.09 -7.71
C GLU A 179 13.22 1.24 -6.21
N ALA A 180 13.34 0.12 -5.49
CA ALA A 180 13.58 0.13 -4.06
C ALA A 180 14.89 0.86 -3.69
N LYS A 181 15.95 0.70 -4.50
CA LYS A 181 17.22 1.40 -4.30
C LYS A 181 17.14 2.90 -4.56
N ILE A 182 16.39 3.34 -5.55
CA ILE A 182 16.16 4.76 -5.82
C ILE A 182 15.46 5.40 -4.62
N TYR A 183 14.37 4.80 -4.13
CA TYR A 183 13.63 5.36 -3.00
C TYR A 183 14.39 5.29 -1.69
N GLN A 184 15.23 4.27 -1.51
CA GLN A 184 16.17 4.20 -0.41
C GLN A 184 17.20 5.34 -0.48
N HIS A 185 17.84 5.54 -1.62
CA HIS A 185 18.85 6.59 -1.83
C HIS A 185 18.27 8.00 -1.61
N ASN A 186 17.04 8.22 -2.07
CA ASN A 186 16.33 9.49 -1.94
C ASN A 186 15.63 9.65 -0.58
N HIS A 187 15.76 8.70 0.33
CA HIS A 187 15.09 8.71 1.63
C HIS A 187 13.58 8.98 1.55
N ALA A 188 12.92 8.41 0.53
CA ALA A 188 11.52 8.70 0.25
C ALA A 188 10.59 8.39 1.42
N TYR A 189 10.89 7.33 2.16
CA TYR A 189 10.04 6.87 3.28
C TYR A 189 10.25 7.68 4.57
N ARG A 190 11.27 8.52 4.66
CA ARG A 190 11.40 9.53 5.73
C ARG A 190 10.26 10.54 5.75
N MET A 191 9.54 10.68 4.63
CA MET A 191 8.39 11.57 4.55
C MET A 191 7.17 11.09 5.32
N PHE A 192 7.08 9.83 5.72
CA PHE A 192 6.06 9.38 6.66
C PHE A 192 6.33 9.94 8.06
N ASP A 193 5.27 10.44 8.71
CA ASP A 193 5.32 10.89 10.10
C ASP A 193 5.05 9.71 11.07
N THR A 194 4.18 8.78 10.65
CA THR A 194 3.83 7.57 11.41
C THR A 194 3.59 6.41 10.45
N VAL A 195 4.04 5.22 10.84
CA VAL A 195 3.84 3.97 10.10
C VAL A 195 3.11 2.98 11.00
N ILE A 196 1.86 2.69 10.68
CA ILE A 196 1.01 1.74 11.38
C ILE A 196 1.29 0.33 10.84
N CYS A 197 1.64 -0.59 11.73
CA CYS A 197 1.88 -1.99 11.42
C CYS A 197 0.79 -2.86 12.07
N PRO A 198 0.06 -3.70 11.32
CA PRO A 198 -1.03 -4.51 11.86
C PRO A 198 -0.56 -5.67 12.75
N SER A 199 0.75 -5.86 12.89
CA SER A 199 1.33 -6.87 13.77
C SER A 199 2.73 -6.48 14.23
N HIS A 200 3.16 -6.98 15.38
CA HIS A 200 4.53 -6.83 15.87
C HIS A 200 5.57 -7.39 14.89
N PHE A 201 5.26 -8.51 14.23
CA PHE A 201 6.14 -9.08 13.22
C PHE A 201 6.42 -8.08 12.09
N LEU A 202 5.39 -7.44 11.54
CA LEU A 202 5.59 -6.49 10.46
C LEU A 202 6.29 -5.21 10.94
N GLU A 203 6.03 -4.78 12.17
CA GLU A 203 6.75 -3.67 12.79
C GLU A 203 8.25 -3.95 12.87
N GLU A 204 8.65 -5.10 13.42
CA GLU A 204 10.05 -5.50 13.53
C GLU A 204 10.74 -5.60 12.16
N VAL A 205 10.03 -6.12 11.17
CA VAL A 205 10.51 -6.19 9.79
C VAL A 205 10.73 -4.79 9.21
N LEU A 206 9.77 -3.87 9.39
CA LEU A 206 9.88 -2.51 8.85
C LEU A 206 10.92 -1.66 9.57
N LYS A 207 11.18 -1.86 10.86
CA LYS A 207 12.27 -1.23 11.61
C LYS A 207 13.67 -1.47 11.00
N THR A 208 13.82 -2.51 10.17
CA THR A 208 15.08 -2.73 9.46
C THR A 208 15.38 -1.68 8.37
N ASN A 209 14.38 -0.84 8.03
CA ASN A 209 14.57 0.30 7.14
C ASN A 209 14.88 1.57 7.96
N PRO A 210 16.10 2.13 7.87
CA PRO A 210 16.49 3.30 8.67
C PRO A 210 15.63 4.56 8.45
N ASP A 211 14.94 4.67 7.31
CA ASP A 211 14.03 5.79 7.05
C ASP A 211 12.78 5.78 7.95
N LEU A 212 12.49 4.64 8.58
CA LEU A 212 11.32 4.42 9.44
C LEU A 212 11.65 4.41 10.93
N ASP A 213 12.91 4.70 11.28
CA ASP A 213 13.36 4.72 12.68
C ASP A 213 12.51 5.67 13.54
N GLY A 214 12.03 5.16 14.69
CA GLY A 214 11.18 5.90 15.61
C GLY A 214 9.77 6.24 15.11
N LYS A 215 9.35 5.73 13.93
CA LYS A 215 8.06 6.07 13.31
C LYS A 215 7.04 4.93 13.29
N THR A 216 7.48 3.70 13.51
CA THR A 216 6.63 2.52 13.46
C THR A 216 5.86 2.34 14.77
N VAL A 217 4.62 1.90 14.65
CA VAL A 217 3.75 1.55 15.78
C VAL A 217 2.89 0.35 15.41
N THR A 218 2.80 -0.64 16.30
CA THR A 218 1.86 -1.74 16.13
C THR A 218 0.46 -1.30 16.51
N MET A 219 -0.46 -1.41 15.55
CA MET A 219 -1.89 -1.22 15.77
C MET A 219 -2.63 -2.30 14.97
N HIS A 220 -3.21 -3.27 15.66
CA HIS A 220 -3.94 -4.35 15.02
C HIS A 220 -5.15 -3.85 14.23
N ASN A 221 -5.47 -4.54 13.14
CA ASN A 221 -6.70 -4.25 12.41
C ASN A 221 -7.90 -4.44 13.34
N PHE A 222 -8.84 -3.51 13.25
CA PHE A 222 -10.06 -3.57 14.05
C PHE A 222 -11.18 -4.27 13.28
N LEU A 223 -12.13 -4.78 14.02
CA LEU A 223 -13.43 -5.18 13.48
C LEU A 223 -14.43 -4.07 13.79
N PRO A 224 -15.24 -3.64 12.82
CA PRO A 224 -16.35 -2.74 13.12
C PRO A 224 -17.30 -3.42 14.10
N GLU A 225 -17.98 -2.61 14.91
CA GLU A 225 -19.00 -3.11 15.82
C GLU A 225 -20.05 -3.89 15.04
N GLN A 226 -20.24 -5.15 15.42
CA GLN A 226 -21.17 -6.07 14.76
C GLN A 226 -22.10 -6.68 15.81
N GLU A 227 -23.35 -6.88 15.44
CA GLU A 227 -24.25 -7.69 16.23
C GLU A 227 -23.77 -9.15 16.21
N LEU A 228 -23.51 -9.68 17.39
CA LEU A 228 -23.14 -11.08 17.54
C LEU A 228 -24.42 -11.92 17.62
N TYR A 229 -24.65 -12.71 16.60
CA TYR A 229 -25.75 -13.71 16.62
C TYR A 229 -25.22 -15.01 17.22
N PRO A 230 -26.03 -15.68 18.10
CA PRO A 230 -25.66 -17.00 18.59
C PRO A 230 -25.60 -17.97 17.41
N VAL A 231 -24.44 -18.53 17.17
CA VAL A 231 -24.22 -19.51 16.09
C VAL A 231 -24.12 -20.89 16.71
N LYS A 232 -24.92 -21.84 16.21
CA LYS A 232 -24.76 -23.26 16.55
C LYS A 232 -23.45 -23.76 15.98
N LYS A 233 -22.57 -24.28 16.83
CA LYS A 233 -21.34 -24.92 16.39
C LYS A 233 -21.67 -26.26 15.74
N GLU A 234 -21.07 -26.52 14.58
CA GLU A 234 -21.19 -27.76 13.84
C GLU A 234 -19.81 -28.38 13.68
N ASP A 235 -19.77 -29.67 13.35
CA ASP A 235 -18.50 -30.43 13.25
C ASP A 235 -17.92 -30.29 11.83
N TYR A 236 -17.36 -29.11 11.52
CA TYR A 236 -16.63 -28.86 10.29
C TYR A 236 -15.51 -27.82 10.48
N VAL A 237 -14.53 -27.85 9.59
CA VAL A 237 -13.47 -26.84 9.51
C VAL A 237 -13.80 -25.87 8.37
N LEU A 238 -14.03 -24.60 8.70
CA LEU A 238 -14.30 -23.56 7.73
C LEU A 238 -13.00 -22.90 7.29
N TYR A 239 -12.73 -22.88 6.00
CA TYR A 239 -11.74 -22.02 5.38
C TYR A 239 -12.42 -20.93 4.56
N PHE A 240 -12.05 -19.67 4.80
CA PHE A 240 -12.42 -18.60 3.89
C PHE A 240 -11.18 -17.77 3.52
N GLY A 241 -11.07 -17.39 2.23
CA GLY A 241 -9.92 -16.69 1.69
C GLY A 241 -9.65 -17.08 0.24
N ARG A 242 -8.63 -16.45 -0.36
CA ARG A 242 -8.21 -16.84 -1.71
C ARG A 242 -7.58 -18.23 -1.69
N PHE A 243 -7.94 -19.06 -2.67
CA PHE A 243 -7.28 -20.34 -2.89
C PHE A 243 -5.94 -20.13 -3.57
N SER A 244 -4.92 -19.81 -2.78
CA SER A 244 -3.56 -19.55 -3.25
C SER A 244 -2.53 -20.20 -2.32
N GLU A 245 -1.36 -20.49 -2.85
CA GLU A 245 -0.33 -21.24 -2.14
C GLU A 245 0.17 -20.52 -0.88
N GLU A 246 0.29 -19.19 -0.95
CA GLU A 246 0.71 -18.33 0.16
C GLU A 246 -0.30 -18.32 1.33
N LYS A 247 -1.55 -18.77 1.10
CA LYS A 247 -2.58 -18.91 2.16
C LYS A 247 -2.57 -20.25 2.85
N GLY A 248 -1.65 -21.15 2.48
CA GLY A 248 -1.47 -22.43 3.15
C GLY A 248 -2.56 -23.47 2.92
N ILE A 249 -3.41 -23.29 1.87
CA ILE A 249 -4.53 -24.22 1.60
C ILE A 249 -4.06 -25.66 1.42
N LYS A 250 -2.90 -25.89 0.79
CA LYS A 250 -2.33 -27.23 0.64
C LYS A 250 -1.94 -27.86 1.98
N THR A 251 -1.49 -27.03 2.94
CA THR A 251 -1.15 -27.48 4.29
C THR A 251 -2.41 -27.86 5.05
N LEU A 252 -3.47 -27.04 4.95
CA LEU A 252 -4.77 -27.34 5.55
C LEU A 252 -5.33 -28.68 5.03
N LEU A 253 -5.37 -28.86 3.69
CA LEU A 253 -5.88 -30.11 3.07
C LEU A 253 -5.07 -31.37 3.42
N LYS A 254 -3.79 -31.22 3.81
CA LYS A 254 -2.98 -32.33 4.28
C LYS A 254 -3.19 -32.64 5.77
N ALA A 255 -3.72 -31.68 6.53
CA ALA A 255 -3.96 -31.81 7.96
C ALA A 255 -5.38 -32.34 8.28
N CYS A 256 -6.31 -32.27 7.33
CA CYS A 256 -7.65 -32.89 7.39
C CYS A 256 -7.64 -34.28 6.77
#